data_b06fb8140c0f40d17ff880e19b16390f
#
_entry.id   b06fb8140c0f40d17ff880e19b16390f
#
_cell.length_a   1.000
_cell.length_b   1.000
_cell.length_c   1.000
_cell.angle_alpha   90.00
_cell.angle_beta   90.00
_cell.angle_gamma   90.00
#
_symmetry.space_group_name_H-M   'P 1'
#
loop_
_entity.id
_entity.type
_entity.pdbx_description
1 polymer ?
#
loop_
_entity_poly.entity_id
_entity_poly.type
_entity_poly.pdbx_seq_one_letter_code
_entity_poly.pdbx_strand_id
1 'polypeptide(L)'
;MARPDFILGVDLDGVVGDHTYRFREILAELRGIDPETLPLERSWDFAEWGLGAEEYAHYHRIAVMEHDMFATMPVMPGAAEALWRLSDAGIWIRIITHRLYVHWGHAKAIADTAAWLDEHRIPYRDLCFLGAKPQVEADAYIDDAAHNITALREAGNTVIVFDQPYNRGLDGPRAATWAE
;
A
#
# COMPACT_ATOMS: atom_id res chain seq x y z
N MET A 1 24.69 15.51 0.86
CA MET A 1 24.29 15.27 -0.55
C MET A 1 23.27 16.33 -0.92
N ALA A 2 23.25 16.82 -2.16
CA ALA A 2 22.19 17.71 -2.61
C ALA A 2 20.83 16.96 -2.60
N ARG A 3 19.73 17.70 -2.40
CA ARG A 3 18.37 17.13 -2.53
C ARG A 3 18.16 16.64 -3.97
N PRO A 4 17.52 15.50 -4.18
CA PRO A 4 17.09 15.06 -5.52
C PRO A 4 16.19 16.12 -6.19
N ASP A 5 16.20 16.18 -7.53
CA ASP A 5 15.41 17.15 -8.29
C ASP A 5 13.90 16.91 -8.12
N PHE A 6 13.47 15.65 -7.99
CA PHE A 6 12.09 15.29 -7.75
C PHE A 6 11.99 14.00 -6.91
N ILE A 7 11.16 14.04 -5.87
CA ILE A 7 10.90 12.91 -4.97
C ILE A 7 9.43 12.51 -5.14
N LEU A 8 9.20 11.23 -5.48
CA LEU A 8 7.86 10.62 -5.47
C LEU A 8 7.70 9.78 -4.22
N GLY A 9 6.75 10.16 -3.36
CA GLY A 9 6.30 9.35 -2.24
C GLY A 9 5.31 8.28 -2.73
N VAL A 10 5.58 7.02 -2.46
CA VAL A 10 4.78 5.88 -2.96
C VAL A 10 4.32 5.04 -1.79
N ASP A 11 2.99 4.84 -1.67
CA ASP A 11 2.45 3.85 -0.75
C ASP A 11 2.64 2.42 -1.26
N LEU A 12 2.51 1.43 -0.39
CA LEU A 12 2.65 0.02 -0.76
C LEU A 12 1.31 -0.69 -0.89
N ASP A 13 0.50 -0.68 0.18
CA ASP A 13 -0.69 -1.52 0.28
C ASP A 13 -1.85 -0.93 -0.52
N GLY A 14 -2.28 -1.63 -1.59
CA GLY A 14 -3.28 -1.12 -2.52
C GLY A 14 -2.72 -0.26 -3.66
N VAL A 15 -1.41 0.04 -3.66
CA VAL A 15 -0.72 0.82 -4.69
C VAL A 15 0.33 -0.02 -5.43
N VAL A 16 1.33 -0.53 -4.73
CA VAL A 16 2.38 -1.40 -5.32
C VAL A 16 2.08 -2.86 -5.06
N GLY A 17 1.56 -3.20 -3.90
CA GLY A 17 1.15 -4.55 -3.52
C GLY A 17 -0.36 -4.70 -3.46
N ASP A 18 -0.89 -5.82 -3.96
CA ASP A 18 -2.32 -6.13 -3.92
C ASP A 18 -2.73 -6.68 -2.54
N HIS A 19 -2.86 -5.75 -1.60
CA HIS A 19 -3.28 -6.05 -0.23
C HIS A 19 -4.65 -6.73 -0.18
N THR A 20 -5.62 -6.25 -0.94
CA THR A 20 -6.98 -6.78 -0.93
C THR A 20 -7.02 -8.23 -1.38
N TYR A 21 -6.35 -8.55 -2.48
CA TYR A 21 -6.28 -9.91 -3.00
C TYR A 21 -5.60 -10.85 -1.99
N ARG A 22 -4.43 -10.48 -1.47
CA ARG A 22 -3.70 -11.36 -0.54
C ARG A 22 -4.43 -11.58 0.77
N PHE A 23 -5.01 -10.51 1.33
CA PHE A 23 -5.80 -10.64 2.57
C PHE A 23 -7.07 -11.48 2.36
N ARG A 24 -7.72 -11.37 1.19
CA ARG A 24 -8.86 -12.22 0.79
C ARG A 24 -8.52 -13.70 0.84
N GLU A 25 -7.39 -14.10 0.23
CA GLU A 25 -6.96 -15.49 0.21
C GLU A 25 -6.73 -16.03 1.63
N ILE A 26 -5.99 -15.29 2.45
CA ILE A 26 -5.67 -15.70 3.82
C ILE A 26 -6.95 -15.75 4.68
N LEU A 27 -7.82 -14.75 4.59
CA LEU A 27 -9.06 -14.73 5.35
C LEU A 27 -9.98 -15.89 4.97
N ALA A 28 -10.07 -16.20 3.69
CA ALA A 28 -10.86 -17.32 3.20
C ALA A 28 -10.33 -18.66 3.74
N GLU A 29 -9.02 -18.86 3.72
CA GLU A 29 -8.36 -20.03 4.33
C GLU A 29 -8.68 -20.14 5.83
N LEU A 30 -8.51 -19.05 6.59
CA LEU A 30 -8.76 -19.00 8.02
C LEU A 30 -10.22 -19.27 8.39
N ARG A 31 -11.16 -18.88 7.54
CA ARG A 31 -12.60 -19.09 7.73
C ARG A 31 -13.11 -20.40 7.12
N GLY A 32 -12.29 -21.08 6.32
CA GLY A 32 -12.69 -22.30 5.60
C GLY A 32 -13.80 -22.06 4.57
N ILE A 33 -13.76 -20.90 3.88
CA ILE A 33 -14.73 -20.50 2.87
C ILE A 33 -14.07 -20.32 1.50
N ASP A 34 -14.88 -20.29 0.44
CA ASP A 34 -14.39 -19.96 -0.90
C ASP A 34 -14.01 -18.47 -0.96
N PRO A 35 -12.76 -18.11 -1.38
CA PRO A 35 -12.35 -16.71 -1.52
C PRO A 35 -13.28 -15.90 -2.45
N GLU A 36 -13.94 -16.52 -3.42
CA GLU A 36 -14.90 -15.82 -4.30
C GLU A 36 -16.14 -15.29 -3.57
N THR A 37 -16.39 -15.75 -2.33
CA THR A 37 -17.46 -15.20 -1.47
C THR A 37 -17.09 -13.85 -0.85
N LEU A 38 -15.82 -13.44 -0.95
CA LEU A 38 -15.29 -12.18 -0.47
C LEU A 38 -15.01 -11.26 -1.69
N PRO A 39 -15.92 -10.33 -2.05
CA PRO A 39 -15.78 -9.54 -3.27
C PRO A 39 -14.55 -8.61 -3.22
N LEU A 40 -13.88 -8.44 -4.37
CA LEU A 40 -12.80 -7.45 -4.52
C LEU A 40 -13.34 -6.01 -4.55
N GLU A 41 -14.57 -5.84 -5.04
CA GLU A 41 -15.33 -4.59 -4.92
C GLU A 41 -15.81 -4.45 -3.46
N ARG A 42 -15.11 -3.65 -2.69
CA ARG A 42 -15.33 -3.50 -1.25
C ARG A 42 -15.19 -2.06 -0.77
N SER A 43 -15.79 -1.76 0.36
CA SER A 43 -15.56 -0.56 1.15
C SER A 43 -14.20 -0.63 1.90
N TRP A 44 -13.76 0.53 2.38
CA TRP A 44 -12.52 0.63 3.16
C TRP A 44 -12.49 -0.26 4.40
N ASP A 45 -13.61 -0.34 5.10
CA ASP A 45 -13.78 -1.07 6.36
C ASP A 45 -14.07 -2.57 6.21
N PHE A 46 -14.05 -3.10 4.97
CA PHE A 46 -14.33 -4.51 4.68
C PHE A 46 -15.73 -4.99 5.13
N ALA A 47 -16.72 -4.10 5.13
CA ALA A 47 -18.09 -4.43 5.54
C ALA A 47 -18.69 -5.56 4.69
N GLU A 48 -18.39 -5.62 3.39
CA GLU A 48 -18.83 -6.67 2.46
C GLU A 48 -18.29 -8.07 2.85
N TRP A 49 -17.18 -8.12 3.61
CA TRP A 49 -16.60 -9.36 4.12
C TRP A 49 -17.12 -9.71 5.52
N GLY A 50 -18.06 -8.91 6.06
CA GLY A 50 -18.63 -9.07 7.38
C GLY A 50 -17.59 -8.88 8.49
N LEU A 51 -16.58 -8.03 8.27
CA LEU A 51 -15.57 -7.70 9.28
C LEU A 51 -15.95 -6.42 10.02
N GLY A 52 -15.97 -6.50 11.35
CA GLY A 52 -15.88 -5.32 12.19
C GLY A 52 -14.41 -4.92 12.42
N ALA A 53 -14.18 -3.73 12.98
CA ALA A 53 -12.83 -3.21 13.20
C ALA A 53 -11.94 -4.13 14.05
N GLU A 54 -12.49 -4.75 15.10
CA GLU A 54 -11.76 -5.67 15.98
C GLU A 54 -11.42 -6.98 15.24
N GLU A 55 -12.36 -7.51 14.45
CA GLU A 55 -12.14 -8.72 13.66
C GLU A 55 -11.12 -8.47 12.56
N TYR A 56 -11.19 -7.33 11.87
CA TYR A 56 -10.16 -6.93 10.91
C TYR A 56 -8.78 -6.91 11.58
N ALA A 57 -8.63 -6.21 12.71
CA ALA A 57 -7.36 -6.12 13.40
C ALA A 57 -6.84 -7.51 13.83
N HIS A 58 -7.73 -8.41 14.27
CA HIS A 58 -7.40 -9.77 14.65
C HIS A 58 -6.89 -10.59 13.45
N TYR A 59 -7.67 -10.67 12.37
CA TYR A 59 -7.30 -11.46 11.19
C TYR A 59 -6.11 -10.87 10.44
N HIS A 60 -6.03 -9.55 10.34
CA HIS A 60 -4.87 -8.90 9.73
C HIS A 60 -3.58 -9.21 10.48
N ARG A 61 -3.63 -9.22 11.82
CA ARG A 61 -2.48 -9.61 12.63
C ARG A 61 -2.06 -11.06 12.36
N ILE A 62 -3.00 -11.99 12.30
CA ILE A 62 -2.72 -13.41 11.97
C ILE A 62 -2.12 -13.48 10.55
N ALA A 63 -2.71 -12.78 9.59
CA ALA A 63 -2.23 -12.77 8.21
C ALA A 63 -0.77 -12.30 8.12
N VAL A 64 -0.40 -11.24 8.84
CA VAL A 64 0.98 -10.73 8.83
C VAL A 64 1.92 -11.65 9.62
N MET A 65 1.52 -12.13 10.80
CA MET A 65 2.42 -12.83 11.71
C MET A 65 2.58 -14.32 11.40
N GLU A 66 1.54 -14.96 10.85
CA GLU A 66 1.46 -16.42 10.70
C GLU A 66 1.35 -16.87 9.23
N HIS A 67 0.88 -16.00 8.33
CA HIS A 67 0.71 -16.29 6.90
C HIS A 67 1.60 -15.45 5.96
N ASP A 68 2.62 -14.81 6.49
CA ASP A 68 3.63 -14.06 5.74
C ASP A 68 3.04 -13.06 4.71
N MET A 69 1.92 -12.41 5.09
CA MET A 69 1.14 -11.57 4.18
C MET A 69 2.00 -10.54 3.45
N PHE A 70 2.89 -9.84 4.16
CA PHE A 70 3.73 -8.79 3.57
C PHE A 70 4.86 -9.34 2.68
N ALA A 71 5.27 -10.58 2.90
CA ALA A 71 6.29 -11.24 2.09
C ALA A 71 5.70 -11.94 0.85
N THR A 72 4.39 -12.22 0.83
CA THR A 72 3.77 -13.04 -0.22
C THR A 72 2.67 -12.30 -1.00
N MET A 73 2.55 -11.00 -0.79
CA MET A 73 1.58 -10.15 -1.49
C MET A 73 1.89 -10.06 -2.99
N PRO A 74 0.92 -10.25 -3.89
CA PRO A 74 1.15 -10.02 -5.32
C PRO A 74 1.49 -8.55 -5.59
N VAL A 75 2.36 -8.30 -6.56
CA VAL A 75 2.63 -6.94 -7.06
C VAL A 75 1.50 -6.50 -7.98
N MET A 76 1.06 -5.26 -7.85
CA MET A 76 0.11 -4.66 -8.79
C MET A 76 0.66 -4.70 -10.22
N PRO A 77 -0.15 -5.09 -11.21
CA PRO A 77 0.30 -5.19 -12.60
C PRO A 77 0.96 -3.91 -13.09
N GLY A 78 2.19 -4.03 -13.60
CA GLY A 78 2.96 -2.91 -14.17
C GLY A 78 3.68 -2.03 -13.15
N ALA A 79 3.52 -2.26 -11.84
CA ALA A 79 4.11 -1.39 -10.82
C ALA A 79 5.65 -1.36 -10.88
N ALA A 80 6.29 -2.52 -10.94
CA ALA A 80 7.75 -2.60 -11.00
C ALA A 80 8.31 -1.89 -12.24
N GLU A 81 7.74 -2.16 -13.41
CA GLU A 81 8.16 -1.57 -14.68
C GLU A 81 7.97 -0.04 -14.70
N ALA A 82 6.85 0.45 -14.18
CA ALA A 82 6.59 1.88 -14.12
C ALA A 82 7.55 2.59 -13.16
N LEU A 83 7.76 2.03 -11.97
CA LEU A 83 8.70 2.57 -10.99
C LEU A 83 10.14 2.58 -11.50
N TRP A 84 10.56 1.55 -12.26
CA TRP A 84 11.88 1.56 -12.93
C TRP A 84 11.97 2.66 -13.98
N ARG A 85 10.95 2.86 -14.82
CA ARG A 85 10.95 3.95 -15.81
C ARG A 85 11.08 5.32 -15.12
N LEU A 86 10.39 5.53 -14.00
CA LEU A 86 10.48 6.75 -13.21
C LEU A 86 11.87 6.91 -12.58
N SER A 87 12.42 5.85 -12.00
CA SER A 87 13.76 5.84 -11.43
C SER A 87 14.85 6.14 -12.47
N ASP A 88 14.75 5.53 -13.67
CA ASP A 88 15.67 5.75 -14.78
C ASP A 88 15.56 7.18 -15.34
N ALA A 89 14.38 7.80 -15.23
CA ALA A 89 14.17 9.21 -15.56
C ALA A 89 14.70 10.18 -14.48
N GLY A 90 15.32 9.68 -13.40
CA GLY A 90 15.90 10.48 -12.36
C GLY A 90 14.97 10.81 -11.19
N ILE A 91 13.77 10.25 -11.16
CA ILE A 91 12.84 10.42 -10.04
C ILE A 91 13.30 9.59 -8.85
N TRP A 92 13.39 10.24 -7.69
CA TRP A 92 13.74 9.61 -6.42
C TRP A 92 12.51 8.91 -5.84
N ILE A 93 12.48 7.59 -5.86
CA ILE A 93 11.37 6.80 -5.31
C ILE A 93 11.56 6.67 -3.80
N ARG A 94 10.58 7.16 -3.05
CA ARG A 94 10.51 7.07 -1.59
C ARG A 94 9.29 6.27 -1.20
N ILE A 95 9.50 5.08 -0.66
CA ILE A 95 8.41 4.24 -0.13
C ILE A 95 7.98 4.79 1.23
N ILE A 96 6.66 4.98 1.41
CA ILE A 96 6.07 5.52 2.64
C ILE A 96 4.90 4.65 3.06
N THR A 97 5.05 3.85 4.11
CA THR A 97 4.08 2.83 4.50
C THR A 97 3.71 2.87 5.98
N HIS A 98 2.47 2.45 6.30
CA HIS A 98 1.94 2.32 7.66
C HIS A 98 2.17 0.91 8.27
N ARG A 99 2.90 0.02 7.62
CA ARG A 99 3.03 -1.40 8.02
C ARG A 99 3.55 -1.64 9.46
N LEU A 100 4.04 -0.63 10.17
CA LEU A 100 4.40 -0.74 11.60
C LEU A 100 3.20 -0.71 12.57
N TYR A 101 1.99 -0.47 12.10
CA TYR A 101 0.79 -0.56 12.95
C TYR A 101 0.37 -2.00 13.31
N VAL A 102 1.16 -2.99 12.91
CA VAL A 102 0.99 -4.36 13.40
C VAL A 102 1.58 -4.47 14.80
N HIS A 103 0.74 -4.47 15.82
CA HIS A 103 1.17 -4.53 17.21
C HIS A 103 2.12 -5.69 17.48
N TRP A 104 3.30 -5.38 18.05
CA TRP A 104 4.35 -6.33 18.45
C TRP A 104 4.97 -7.17 17.30
N GLY A 105 4.67 -6.83 16.04
CA GLY A 105 5.18 -7.50 14.84
C GLY A 105 6.21 -6.67 14.04
N HIS A 106 6.78 -5.61 14.61
CA HIS A 106 7.59 -4.63 13.88
C HIS A 106 8.78 -5.26 13.15
N ALA A 107 9.54 -6.11 13.82
CA ALA A 107 10.73 -6.74 13.21
C ALA A 107 10.34 -7.59 12.00
N LYS A 108 9.27 -8.37 12.10
CA LYS A 108 8.75 -9.17 10.97
C LYS A 108 8.21 -8.27 9.87
N ALA A 109 7.37 -7.29 10.20
CA ALA A 109 6.78 -6.38 9.23
C ALA A 109 7.85 -5.64 8.41
N ILE A 110 8.92 -5.17 9.04
CA ILE A 110 10.06 -4.51 8.39
C ILE A 110 10.82 -5.50 7.50
N ALA A 111 11.18 -6.67 8.03
CA ALA A 111 11.97 -7.67 7.32
C ALA A 111 11.22 -8.19 6.09
N ASP A 112 9.94 -8.57 6.25
CA ASP A 112 9.10 -9.05 5.16
C ASP A 112 8.91 -7.99 4.08
N THR A 113 8.68 -6.73 4.48
CA THR A 113 8.54 -5.62 3.53
C THR A 113 9.81 -5.39 2.72
N ALA A 114 10.97 -5.34 3.37
CA ALA A 114 12.24 -5.14 2.68
C ALA A 114 12.57 -6.31 1.76
N ALA A 115 12.39 -7.55 2.23
CA ALA A 115 12.61 -8.75 1.42
C ALA A 115 11.68 -8.79 0.20
N TRP A 116 10.40 -8.43 0.39
CA TRP A 116 9.42 -8.38 -0.70
C TRP A 116 9.79 -7.33 -1.76
N LEU A 117 10.23 -6.14 -1.34
CA LEU A 117 10.68 -5.09 -2.27
C LEU A 117 11.88 -5.56 -3.11
N ASP A 118 12.84 -6.23 -2.49
CA ASP A 118 14.04 -6.77 -3.16
C ASP A 118 13.68 -7.92 -4.11
N GLU A 119 12.84 -8.87 -3.69
CA GLU A 119 12.38 -10.01 -4.50
C GLU A 119 11.68 -9.55 -5.77
N HIS A 120 10.78 -8.58 -5.64
CA HIS A 120 10.02 -8.02 -6.77
C HIS A 120 10.78 -6.91 -7.51
N ARG A 121 12.03 -6.63 -7.12
CA ARG A 121 12.89 -5.61 -7.75
C ARG A 121 12.23 -4.26 -7.85
N ILE A 122 11.52 -3.86 -6.81
CA ILE A 122 10.93 -2.52 -6.74
C ILE A 122 12.06 -1.51 -6.49
N PRO A 123 12.28 -0.53 -7.39
CA PRO A 123 13.34 0.47 -7.16
C PRO A 123 12.88 1.47 -6.10
N TYR A 124 13.72 1.67 -5.10
CA TYR A 124 13.53 2.72 -4.09
C TYR A 124 14.86 3.21 -3.55
N ARG A 125 14.85 4.42 -2.99
CA ARG A 125 16.01 5.03 -2.34
C ARG A 125 15.80 5.22 -0.85
N ASP A 126 14.53 5.45 -0.45
CA ASP A 126 14.13 5.57 0.95
C ASP A 126 12.98 4.61 1.24
N LEU A 127 12.99 4.02 2.44
CA LEU A 127 11.91 3.21 2.97
C LEU A 127 11.49 3.77 4.34
N CYS A 128 10.32 4.39 4.39
CA CYS A 128 9.81 5.12 5.54
C CYS A 128 8.61 4.38 6.16
N PHE A 129 8.75 3.99 7.40
CA PHE A 129 7.68 3.41 8.21
C PHE A 129 7.18 4.45 9.20
N LEU A 130 5.94 4.91 9.06
CA LEU A 130 5.39 5.97 9.95
C LEU A 130 3.87 6.02 9.94
N GLY A 131 3.32 6.75 10.93
CA GLY A 131 1.88 6.93 11.09
C GLY A 131 1.27 8.13 10.38
N ALA A 132 2.05 9.16 10.06
CA ALA A 132 1.52 10.37 9.43
C ALA A 132 2.33 10.73 8.19
N LYS A 133 1.84 10.37 7.01
CA LYS A 133 2.53 10.58 5.73
C LYS A 133 2.95 12.03 5.45
N PRO A 134 2.19 13.08 5.85
CA PRO A 134 2.63 14.46 5.69
C PRO A 134 3.93 14.84 6.43
N GLN A 135 4.42 14.00 7.35
CA GLN A 135 5.69 14.21 8.02
C GLN A 135 6.91 13.81 7.17
N VAL A 136 6.69 13.14 6.05
CA VAL A 136 7.75 12.74 5.11
C VAL A 136 7.64 13.59 3.87
N GLU A 137 8.68 14.37 3.59
CA GLU A 137 8.71 15.27 2.45
C GLU A 137 8.81 14.52 1.11
N ALA A 138 7.94 14.87 0.15
CA ALA A 138 8.03 14.50 -1.25
C ALA A 138 7.42 15.61 -2.13
N ASP A 139 7.74 15.63 -3.43
CA ASP A 139 7.22 16.62 -4.36
C ASP A 139 5.83 16.22 -4.89
N ALA A 140 5.56 14.92 -4.94
CA ALA A 140 4.23 14.36 -5.15
C ALA A 140 4.11 13.01 -4.43
N TYR A 141 2.88 12.59 -4.21
CA TYR A 141 2.55 11.30 -3.57
C TYR A 141 1.61 10.50 -4.48
N ILE A 142 1.72 9.17 -4.40
CA ILE A 142 0.71 8.25 -4.91
C ILE A 142 0.22 7.38 -3.76
N ASP A 143 -1.09 7.36 -3.53
CA ASP A 143 -1.73 6.72 -2.39
C ASP A 143 -3.16 6.30 -2.76
N ASP A 144 -3.71 5.29 -2.10
CA ASP A 144 -5.07 4.80 -2.32
C ASP A 144 -6.02 5.12 -1.15
N ALA A 145 -5.46 5.32 0.05
CA ALA A 145 -6.24 5.49 1.27
C ALA A 145 -6.80 6.92 1.41
N ALA A 146 -8.12 7.05 1.46
CA ALA A 146 -8.82 8.34 1.50
C ALA A 146 -8.32 9.27 2.63
N HIS A 147 -8.06 8.73 3.82
CA HIS A 147 -7.59 9.51 4.95
C HIS A 147 -6.17 10.05 4.75
N ASN A 148 -5.27 9.27 4.12
CA ASN A 148 -3.92 9.71 3.78
C ASN A 148 -3.96 10.79 2.71
N ILE A 149 -4.73 10.57 1.64
CA ILE A 149 -4.91 11.51 0.54
C ILE A 149 -5.43 12.85 1.06
N THR A 150 -6.45 12.82 1.93
CA THR A 150 -7.00 14.02 2.56
C THR A 150 -5.95 14.75 3.38
N ALA A 151 -5.27 14.05 4.29
CA ALA A 151 -4.24 14.64 5.15
C ALA A 151 -3.07 15.24 4.36
N LEU A 152 -2.63 14.57 3.30
CA LEU A 152 -1.58 15.06 2.40
C LEU A 152 -2.01 16.32 1.66
N ARG A 153 -3.25 16.37 1.14
CA ARG A 153 -3.80 17.54 0.44
C ARG A 153 -4.01 18.72 1.37
N GLU A 154 -4.51 18.49 2.59
CA GLU A 154 -4.65 19.52 3.63
C GLU A 154 -3.29 20.11 4.02
N ALA A 155 -2.22 19.32 3.96
CA ALA A 155 -0.86 19.79 4.14
C ALA A 155 -0.26 20.48 2.88
N GLY A 156 -1.06 20.67 1.82
CA GLY A 156 -0.64 21.37 0.60
C GLY A 156 0.11 20.52 -0.44
N ASN A 157 0.10 19.20 -0.30
CA ASN A 157 0.85 18.32 -1.18
C ASN A 157 0.06 17.92 -2.44
N THR A 158 0.76 17.66 -3.52
CA THR A 158 0.22 17.03 -4.73
C THR A 158 0.07 15.53 -4.50
N VAL A 159 -1.15 15.00 -4.69
CA VAL A 159 -1.45 13.57 -4.49
C VAL A 159 -2.18 13.01 -5.69
N ILE A 160 -1.59 11.96 -6.27
CA ILE A 160 -2.23 11.11 -7.28
C ILE A 160 -2.98 10.00 -6.53
N VAL A 161 -4.27 9.89 -6.77
CA VAL A 161 -5.11 8.80 -6.22
C VAL A 161 -4.86 7.55 -7.07
N PHE A 162 -4.37 6.48 -6.48
CA PHE A 162 -4.36 5.18 -7.14
C PHE A 162 -5.75 4.55 -7.00
N ASP A 163 -6.40 4.22 -8.14
CA ASP A 163 -7.80 3.80 -8.14
C ASP A 163 -8.02 2.49 -7.40
N GLN A 164 -8.95 2.57 -6.44
CA GLN A 164 -9.43 1.41 -5.71
C GLN A 164 -10.94 1.55 -5.51
N PRO A 165 -11.69 0.45 -5.36
CA PRO A 165 -13.15 0.51 -5.17
C PRO A 165 -13.59 1.47 -4.06
N TYR A 166 -12.85 1.48 -2.96
CA TYR A 166 -13.17 2.28 -1.76
C TYR A 166 -12.78 3.77 -1.84
N ASN A 167 -12.14 4.21 -2.92
CA ASN A 167 -11.72 5.62 -3.05
C ASN A 167 -12.29 6.35 -4.28
N ARG A 168 -13.18 5.71 -5.03
CA ARG A 168 -13.77 6.28 -6.27
C ARG A 168 -14.53 7.58 -6.07
N GLY A 169 -14.96 7.87 -4.85
CA GLY A 169 -15.59 9.15 -4.50
C GLY A 169 -14.62 10.33 -4.32
N LEU A 170 -13.31 10.12 -4.40
CA LEU A 170 -12.33 11.19 -4.26
C LEU A 170 -12.05 11.86 -5.60
N ASP A 171 -12.06 13.19 -5.60
CA ASP A 171 -11.66 14.01 -6.75
C ASP A 171 -10.14 14.12 -6.90
N GLY A 172 -9.68 14.64 -8.05
CA GLY A 172 -8.30 15.06 -8.33
C GLY A 172 -7.53 14.14 -9.25
N PRO A 173 -6.21 14.35 -9.40
CA PRO A 173 -5.38 13.49 -10.24
C PRO A 173 -5.51 12.03 -9.82
N ARG A 174 -5.73 11.14 -10.79
CA ARG A 174 -5.98 9.73 -10.57
C ARG A 174 -5.25 8.88 -11.60
N ALA A 175 -4.75 7.75 -11.19
CA ALA A 175 -4.27 6.68 -12.06
C ALA A 175 -5.05 5.40 -11.76
N ALA A 176 -5.68 4.80 -12.76
CA ALA A 176 -6.39 3.53 -12.63
C ALA A 176 -5.43 2.34 -12.72
N THR A 177 -4.29 2.54 -13.34
CA THR A 177 -3.24 1.54 -13.51
C THR A 177 -1.85 2.18 -13.48
N TRP A 178 -0.82 1.38 -13.34
CA TRP A 178 0.57 1.82 -13.46
C TRP A 178 1.02 2.15 -14.90
N ALA A 179 0.15 1.97 -15.89
CA ALA A 179 0.41 2.35 -17.28
C ALA A 179 0.08 3.83 -17.57
N GLU A 180 -0.72 4.48 -16.74
CA GLU A 180 -1.13 5.89 -16.83
C GLU A 180 -0.14 6.81 -16.13
#